data_1d7b3d70eab3f057b5196dfa31c74b84
#
_entry.id   1d7b3d70eab3f057b5196dfa31c74b84
#
_cell.length_a   1.000
_cell.length_b   1.000
_cell.length_c   1.000
_cell.angle_alpha   90.00
_cell.angle_beta   90.00
_cell.angle_gamma   90.00
#
_symmetry.space_group_name_H-M   'P 1'
#
loop_
_entity.id
_entity.type
_entity.pdbx_description
1 polymer ?
#
loop_
_entity_poly.entity_id
_entity_poly.type
_entity_poly.pdbx_seq_one_letter_code
_entity_poly.pdbx_strand_id
1 'polypeptide(L)'
;MLIGESKVERLAVHRVGNQARGEPLQLSDRTPVVDEAVSALLLNGYLKGIVSDKKKYQFFHESDLKLNEIYHYSRQFFSGELDFLAVSQRIATHLYSRSQHPNISAGDLFVILFEGLSDGDRNLRALGVFKAEIRDDFLTVIESGDVFDIHHATGINPRLIDKGALILEHGPIVYAVDRQGQQAKFWLEDFLQAMRVPDAVSSSRMMASAVQQLSGEIEDPVEQSNFKDACLTLCDTAETVSAGQVKSIAEKFVPSQQVSQAFDDAAESCGFALDNATSLPAQGMAKRLERTLSKYGVGHGVSVLLPGGITLKNVQSSDDGDGDLTLTLKLRRRDLPA
;
A
#
# COMPACT_ATOMS: atom_id res chain seq x y z
N MET A 1 -1.64 6.40 15.65
CA MET A 1 -1.01 5.46 16.61
C MET A 1 0.39 5.93 16.91
N LEU A 2 0.75 6.01 18.19
CA LEU A 2 2.08 6.39 18.69
C LEU A 2 2.77 5.13 19.26
N ILE A 3 4.08 5.05 19.07
CA ILE A 3 4.90 3.90 19.49
C ILE A 3 5.62 4.20 20.83
N GLY A 4 5.43 5.36 21.40
CA GLY A 4 5.99 5.91 22.65
C GLY A 4 6.83 4.94 23.52
N GLU A 5 6.19 4.39 24.53
CA GLU A 5 6.82 3.46 25.50
C GLU A 5 6.56 1.98 25.18
N SER A 6 6.44 1.65 23.87
CA SER A 6 6.15 0.29 23.44
C SER A 6 7.27 -0.68 23.81
N LYS A 7 6.89 -1.89 24.21
CA LYS A 7 7.81 -2.99 24.51
C LYS A 7 7.38 -4.28 23.81
N VAL A 8 8.34 -5.19 23.61
CA VAL A 8 8.09 -6.58 23.24
C VAL A 8 7.81 -7.35 24.51
N GLU A 9 6.57 -7.82 24.67
CA GLU A 9 6.18 -8.59 25.86
C GLU A 9 6.41 -10.09 25.65
N ARG A 10 6.08 -10.60 24.45
CA ARG A 10 6.28 -12.01 24.08
C ARG A 10 6.69 -12.13 22.63
N LEU A 11 7.43 -13.18 22.32
CA LEU A 11 7.86 -13.58 20.98
C LEU A 11 7.67 -15.08 20.79
N ALA A 12 7.15 -15.49 19.64
CA ALA A 12 7.22 -16.87 19.15
C ALA A 12 7.79 -16.84 17.72
N VAL A 13 8.59 -17.85 17.38
CA VAL A 13 9.16 -17.99 16.05
C VAL A 13 8.83 -19.37 15.52
N HIS A 14 8.24 -19.46 14.33
CA HIS A 14 7.92 -20.71 13.65
C HIS A 14 8.58 -20.70 12.27
N ARG A 15 8.77 -21.87 11.68
CA ARG A 15 9.18 -21.96 10.27
C ARG A 15 8.01 -22.44 9.43
N VAL A 16 7.60 -21.63 8.47
CA VAL A 16 6.48 -21.92 7.57
C VAL A 16 7.03 -22.22 6.19
N GLY A 17 6.95 -23.50 5.79
CA GLY A 17 7.32 -23.95 4.46
C GLY A 17 6.22 -23.71 3.42
N ASN A 18 6.44 -24.24 2.22
CA ASN A 18 5.47 -24.20 1.13
C ASN A 18 4.84 -25.60 0.94
N GLN A 19 3.53 -25.69 1.11
CA GLN A 19 2.81 -26.96 1.02
C GLN A 19 2.89 -27.55 -0.39
N ALA A 20 2.81 -26.74 -1.45
CA ALA A 20 2.91 -27.23 -2.83
C ALA A 20 4.30 -27.79 -3.19
N ARG A 21 5.35 -27.40 -2.44
CA ARG A 21 6.72 -27.91 -2.61
C ARG A 21 7.07 -29.01 -1.61
N GLY A 22 6.14 -29.43 -0.76
CA GLY A 22 6.38 -30.42 0.28
C GLY A 22 7.30 -29.93 1.41
N GLU A 23 7.49 -28.64 1.55
CA GLU A 23 8.28 -28.04 2.64
C GLU A 23 7.46 -28.04 3.94
N PRO A 24 8.01 -28.49 5.08
CA PRO A 24 7.23 -28.70 6.29
C PRO A 24 6.90 -27.40 7.04
N LEU A 25 5.85 -27.46 7.86
CA LEU A 25 5.60 -26.55 8.95
C LEU A 25 6.36 -27.02 10.20
N GLN A 26 7.14 -26.13 10.81
CA GLN A 26 7.83 -26.38 12.08
C GLN A 26 7.33 -25.38 13.13
N LEU A 27 6.61 -25.88 14.11
CA LEU A 27 6.09 -25.08 15.22
C LEU A 27 7.04 -25.13 16.42
N SER A 28 7.31 -23.98 17.02
CA SER A 28 7.96 -23.94 18.33
C SER A 28 7.00 -24.37 19.43
N ASP A 29 7.50 -25.11 20.38
CA ASP A 29 6.78 -25.61 21.57
C ASP A 29 6.90 -24.69 22.80
N ARG A 30 7.72 -23.65 22.69
CA ARG A 30 7.96 -22.65 23.73
C ARG A 30 8.33 -21.29 23.12
N THR A 31 8.18 -20.26 23.94
CA THR A 31 8.61 -18.89 23.59
C THR A 31 10.07 -18.68 23.97
N PRO A 32 10.92 -18.08 23.12
CA PRO A 32 12.28 -17.71 23.48
C PRO A 32 12.27 -16.58 24.51
N VAL A 33 13.35 -16.49 25.28
CA VAL A 33 13.64 -15.29 26.08
C VAL A 33 14.14 -14.20 25.14
N VAL A 34 13.53 -13.03 25.21
CA VAL A 34 13.90 -11.87 24.40
C VAL A 34 14.76 -10.95 25.24
N ASP A 35 16.01 -10.76 24.85
CA ASP A 35 16.89 -9.78 25.48
C ASP A 35 16.56 -8.35 25.00
N GLU A 36 17.18 -7.37 25.66
CA GLU A 36 16.94 -5.95 25.37
C GLU A 36 17.38 -5.56 23.96
N ALA A 37 18.47 -6.14 23.45
CA ALA A 37 19.01 -5.85 22.12
C ALA A 37 18.07 -6.38 21.02
N VAL A 38 17.58 -7.61 21.16
CA VAL A 38 16.60 -8.20 20.24
C VAL A 38 15.28 -7.42 20.31
N SER A 39 14.82 -7.08 21.51
CA SER A 39 13.61 -6.26 21.70
C SER A 39 13.72 -4.92 20.96
N ALA A 40 14.84 -4.22 21.12
CA ALA A 40 15.10 -2.94 20.44
C ALA A 40 15.11 -3.09 18.91
N LEU A 41 15.68 -4.17 18.37
CA LEU A 41 15.67 -4.46 16.93
C LEU A 41 14.25 -4.69 16.42
N LEU A 42 13.42 -5.46 17.11
CA LEU A 42 12.04 -5.74 16.73
C LEU A 42 11.16 -4.49 16.79
N LEU A 43 11.32 -3.65 17.82
CA LEU A 43 10.61 -2.38 17.95
C LEU A 43 10.98 -1.40 16.84
N ASN A 44 12.28 -1.19 16.62
CA ASN A 44 12.77 -0.21 15.65
C ASN A 44 12.59 -0.70 14.19
N GLY A 45 12.69 -1.99 13.95
CA GLY A 45 12.55 -2.57 12.63
C GLY A 45 11.07 -2.87 12.30
N TYR A 46 10.51 -3.85 12.98
CA TYR A 46 9.18 -4.36 12.61
C TYR A 46 8.04 -3.44 13.03
N LEU A 47 7.95 -3.09 14.32
CA LEU A 47 6.84 -2.26 14.79
C LEU A 47 6.85 -0.88 14.15
N LYS A 48 7.99 -0.18 14.20
CA LYS A 48 8.11 1.16 13.61
C LYS A 48 7.96 1.13 12.09
N GLY A 49 8.48 0.09 11.43
CA GLY A 49 8.39 -0.09 10.00
C GLY A 49 6.94 -0.21 9.52
N ILE A 50 6.13 -1.08 10.17
CA ILE A 50 4.74 -1.29 9.76
C ILE A 50 3.84 -0.09 10.08
N VAL A 51 4.06 0.59 11.19
CA VAL A 51 3.28 1.78 11.57
C VAL A 51 3.62 2.96 10.66
N SER A 52 4.88 3.13 10.24
CA SER A 52 5.31 4.22 9.37
C SER A 52 4.78 4.10 7.93
N ASP A 53 4.46 2.89 7.45
CA ASP A 53 3.85 2.67 6.13
C ASP A 53 2.41 3.20 6.05
N LYS A 54 1.76 3.41 7.21
CA LYS A 54 0.42 4.02 7.35
C LYS A 54 -0.71 3.33 6.59
N LYS A 55 -0.48 2.17 5.99
CA LYS A 55 -1.52 1.44 5.28
C LYS A 55 -2.39 0.69 6.29
N LYS A 56 -3.68 1.06 6.30
CA LYS A 56 -4.69 0.41 7.14
C LYS A 56 -5.54 -0.50 6.28
N TYR A 57 -5.85 -1.65 6.85
CA TYR A 57 -6.77 -2.63 6.31
C TYR A 57 -7.81 -2.96 7.37
N GLN A 58 -8.89 -3.56 6.94
CA GLN A 58 -9.95 -4.06 7.82
C GLN A 58 -10.15 -5.53 7.50
N PHE A 59 -10.15 -6.37 8.51
CA PHE A 59 -10.54 -7.76 8.37
C PHE A 59 -11.93 -7.86 7.75
N PHE A 60 -12.09 -8.81 6.87
CA PHE A 60 -13.31 -9.02 6.11
C PHE A 60 -13.64 -10.52 6.04
N HIS A 61 -14.92 -10.82 5.95
CA HIS A 61 -15.43 -12.13 5.54
C HIS A 61 -16.80 -11.93 4.91
N GLU A 62 -17.13 -12.71 3.88
CA GLU A 62 -18.36 -12.53 3.09
C GLU A 62 -19.65 -12.65 3.92
N SER A 63 -19.66 -13.51 4.94
CA SER A 63 -20.84 -13.77 5.75
C SER A 63 -20.75 -13.11 7.12
N ASP A 64 -19.76 -13.43 7.94
CA ASP A 64 -19.57 -12.91 9.30
C ASP A 64 -18.08 -12.77 9.59
N LEU A 65 -17.67 -11.63 10.09
CA LEU A 65 -16.28 -11.34 10.43
C LEU A 65 -15.68 -12.35 11.43
N LYS A 66 -16.48 -13.00 12.25
CA LYS A 66 -16.03 -14.06 13.16
C LYS A 66 -15.52 -15.31 12.45
N LEU A 67 -15.84 -15.48 11.16
CA LEU A 67 -15.36 -16.58 10.32
C LEU A 67 -13.99 -16.26 9.67
N ASN A 68 -13.50 -15.04 9.80
CA ASN A 68 -12.11 -14.72 9.46
C ASN A 68 -11.19 -15.33 10.53
N GLU A 69 -10.38 -16.31 10.17
CA GLU A 69 -9.58 -17.09 11.11
C GLU A 69 -8.58 -16.22 11.89
N ILE A 70 -7.88 -15.30 11.22
CA ILE A 70 -6.87 -14.45 11.89
C ILE A 70 -7.54 -13.49 12.87
N TYR A 71 -8.66 -12.89 12.46
CA TYR A 71 -9.46 -12.06 13.35
C TYR A 71 -9.97 -12.86 14.55
N HIS A 72 -10.54 -14.03 14.32
CA HIS A 72 -11.08 -14.90 15.37
C HIS A 72 -10.01 -15.31 16.38
N TYR A 73 -8.85 -15.82 15.92
CA TYR A 73 -7.75 -16.21 16.80
C TYR A 73 -7.22 -15.04 17.62
N SER A 74 -7.09 -13.88 16.99
CA SER A 74 -6.64 -12.67 17.71
C SER A 74 -7.64 -12.25 18.79
N ARG A 75 -8.95 -12.33 18.52
CA ARG A 75 -9.99 -12.02 19.55
C ARG A 75 -9.95 -13.00 20.69
N GLN A 76 -9.82 -14.30 20.43
CA GLN A 76 -9.69 -15.32 21.49
C GLN A 76 -8.43 -15.09 22.34
N PHE A 77 -7.34 -14.65 21.75
CA PHE A 77 -6.14 -14.29 22.52
C PHE A 77 -6.36 -13.07 23.40
N PHE A 78 -6.88 -11.98 22.84
CA PHE A 78 -7.08 -10.75 23.61
C PHE A 78 -8.19 -10.86 24.66
N SER A 79 -9.15 -11.78 24.50
CA SER A 79 -10.15 -12.11 25.54
C SER A 79 -9.61 -13.03 26.64
N GLY A 80 -8.43 -13.63 26.44
CA GLY A 80 -7.83 -14.58 27.37
C GLY A 80 -8.31 -16.05 27.21
N GLU A 81 -9.07 -16.35 26.16
CA GLU A 81 -9.50 -17.72 25.83
C GLU A 81 -8.36 -18.57 25.27
N LEU A 82 -7.38 -17.95 24.61
CA LEU A 82 -6.17 -18.59 24.12
C LEU A 82 -4.92 -17.99 24.74
N ASP A 83 -3.96 -18.82 25.07
CA ASP A 83 -2.64 -18.34 25.44
C ASP A 83 -1.82 -17.89 24.21
N PHE A 84 -0.72 -17.18 24.46
CA PHE A 84 0.12 -16.60 23.41
C PHE A 84 0.75 -17.64 22.49
N LEU A 85 1.24 -18.76 23.03
CA LEU A 85 1.85 -19.81 22.21
C LEU A 85 0.81 -20.49 21.33
N ALA A 86 -0.37 -20.78 21.87
CA ALA A 86 -1.46 -21.41 21.13
C ALA A 86 -1.95 -20.51 19.97
N VAL A 87 -2.12 -19.20 20.20
CA VAL A 87 -2.50 -18.30 19.10
C VAL A 87 -1.42 -18.21 18.03
N SER A 88 -0.13 -18.17 18.43
CA SER A 88 0.99 -18.12 17.47
C SER A 88 1.06 -19.36 16.59
N GLN A 89 0.83 -20.54 17.17
CA GLN A 89 0.79 -21.81 16.44
C GLN A 89 -0.41 -21.92 15.50
N ARG A 90 -1.59 -21.43 15.91
CA ARG A 90 -2.77 -21.37 15.03
C ARG A 90 -2.55 -20.45 13.84
N ILE A 91 -1.97 -19.26 14.06
CA ILE A 91 -1.60 -18.32 12.99
C ILE A 91 -0.62 -18.98 12.02
N ALA A 92 0.42 -19.65 12.52
CA ALA A 92 1.41 -20.33 11.68
C ALA A 92 0.78 -21.49 10.87
N THR A 93 -0.10 -22.25 11.48
CA THR A 93 -0.82 -23.36 10.82
C THR A 93 -1.74 -22.84 9.72
N HIS A 94 -2.47 -21.76 9.99
CA HIS A 94 -3.32 -21.12 8.99
C HIS A 94 -2.49 -20.58 7.83
N LEU A 95 -1.38 -19.88 8.08
CA LEU A 95 -0.48 -19.40 7.04
C LEU A 95 0.05 -20.55 6.17
N TYR A 96 0.44 -21.66 6.79
CA TYR A 96 0.89 -22.86 6.07
C TYR A 96 -0.21 -23.44 5.17
N SER A 97 -1.45 -23.53 5.67
CA SER A 97 -2.59 -24.02 4.88
C SER A 97 -2.90 -23.16 3.66
N ARG A 98 -2.54 -21.87 3.70
CA ARG A 98 -2.68 -20.94 2.57
C ARG A 98 -1.43 -20.91 1.65
N SER A 99 -0.30 -21.49 2.08
CA SER A 99 0.95 -21.55 1.31
C SER A 99 0.94 -22.66 0.27
N GLN A 100 -0.03 -22.65 -0.65
CA GLN A 100 -0.27 -23.71 -1.64
C GLN A 100 0.24 -23.38 -3.05
N HIS A 101 0.63 -22.13 -3.33
CA HIS A 101 1.13 -21.76 -4.63
C HIS A 101 2.67 -21.88 -4.69
N PRO A 102 3.27 -22.49 -5.73
CA PRO A 102 4.71 -22.73 -5.82
C PRO A 102 5.62 -21.51 -5.63
N ASN A 103 5.12 -20.34 -5.99
CA ASN A 103 5.90 -19.07 -5.89
C ASN A 103 5.90 -18.47 -4.46
N ILE A 104 5.14 -19.04 -3.52
CA ILE A 104 5.16 -18.55 -2.14
C ILE A 104 6.43 -19.06 -1.47
N SER A 105 7.30 -18.17 -1.03
CA SER A 105 8.56 -18.51 -0.37
C SER A 105 8.32 -19.12 1.02
N ALA A 106 9.15 -20.07 1.41
CA ALA A 106 9.28 -20.47 2.81
C ALA A 106 9.87 -19.32 3.62
N GLY A 107 9.62 -19.28 4.93
CA GLY A 107 10.19 -18.22 5.76
C GLY A 107 10.03 -18.48 7.25
N ASP A 108 10.72 -17.67 8.03
CA ASP A 108 10.58 -17.65 9.49
C ASP A 108 9.44 -16.70 9.86
N LEU A 109 8.46 -17.19 10.61
CA LEU A 109 7.30 -16.43 11.06
C LEU A 109 7.50 -15.99 12.52
N PHE A 110 7.54 -14.67 12.70
CA PHE A 110 7.60 -14.03 14.00
C PHE A 110 6.19 -13.62 14.42
N VAL A 111 5.72 -14.12 15.54
CA VAL A 111 4.51 -13.65 16.21
C VAL A 111 4.95 -12.93 17.47
N ILE A 112 4.57 -11.66 17.62
CA ILE A 112 5.08 -10.75 18.64
C ILE A 112 3.92 -10.08 19.36
N LEU A 113 3.91 -10.14 20.68
CA LEU A 113 3.01 -9.32 21.47
C LEU A 113 3.70 -7.99 21.81
N PHE A 114 3.15 -6.91 21.30
CA PHE A 114 3.55 -5.56 21.64
C PHE A 114 2.59 -4.96 22.65
N GLU A 115 3.15 -4.28 23.67
CA GLU A 115 2.40 -3.50 24.66
C GLU A 115 2.87 -2.05 24.67
N GLY A 116 2.09 -1.15 25.29
CA GLY A 116 2.44 0.26 25.40
C GLY A 116 2.26 1.07 24.10
N LEU A 117 1.49 0.55 23.13
CA LEU A 117 1.07 1.37 22.00
C LEU A 117 -0.05 2.31 22.42
N SER A 118 -0.12 3.51 21.81
CA SER A 118 -1.22 4.43 22.07
C SER A 118 -1.92 4.88 20.79
N ASP A 119 -3.23 5.02 20.89
CA ASP A 119 -4.07 5.62 19.85
C ASP A 119 -4.97 6.69 20.50
N GLY A 120 -4.52 7.95 20.42
CA GLY A 120 -5.03 9.02 21.26
C GLY A 120 -4.71 8.74 22.74
N ASP A 121 -5.71 8.78 23.60
CA ASP A 121 -5.57 8.56 25.05
C ASP A 121 -5.67 7.07 25.46
N ARG A 122 -5.77 6.15 24.48
CA ARG A 122 -5.93 4.71 24.74
C ARG A 122 -4.58 4.01 24.69
N ASN A 123 -4.29 3.26 25.75
CA ASN A 123 -3.18 2.31 25.74
C ASN A 123 -3.66 0.98 25.14
N LEU A 124 -2.90 0.43 24.18
CA LEU A 124 -3.28 -0.71 23.37
C LEU A 124 -2.19 -1.78 23.37
N ARG A 125 -2.65 -3.03 23.25
CA ARG A 125 -1.79 -4.15 22.87
C ARG A 125 -2.00 -4.47 21.39
N ALA A 126 -0.99 -5.08 20.76
CA ALA A 126 -1.10 -5.56 19.41
C ALA A 126 -0.34 -6.87 19.19
N LEU A 127 -0.88 -7.74 18.34
CA LEU A 127 -0.15 -8.88 17.81
C LEU A 127 0.50 -8.49 16.49
N GLY A 128 1.83 -8.52 16.45
CA GLY A 128 2.61 -8.45 15.23
C GLY A 128 2.79 -9.83 14.63
N VAL A 129 2.56 -9.99 13.34
CA VAL A 129 2.79 -11.22 12.58
C VAL A 129 3.69 -10.85 11.40
N PHE A 130 4.92 -11.33 11.39
CA PHE A 130 5.92 -10.95 10.39
C PHE A 130 6.55 -12.21 9.80
N LYS A 131 6.53 -12.34 8.48
CA LYS A 131 7.17 -13.43 7.75
C LYS A 131 8.44 -12.89 7.09
N ALA A 132 9.60 -13.41 7.48
CA ALA A 132 10.88 -13.14 6.88
C ALA A 132 11.21 -14.23 5.86
N GLU A 133 11.23 -13.87 4.59
CA GLU A 133 11.47 -14.76 3.46
C GLU A 133 12.89 -14.61 2.93
N ILE A 134 13.47 -13.41 3.06
CA ILE A 134 14.80 -13.05 2.57
C ILE A 134 15.80 -13.09 3.73
N ARG A 135 16.98 -13.64 3.45
CA ARG A 135 18.12 -13.60 4.34
C ARG A 135 19.23 -12.80 3.68
N ASP A 136 19.81 -11.88 4.44
CA ASP A 136 20.94 -11.08 4.01
C ASP A 136 22.24 -11.72 4.49
N ASP A 137 23.26 -11.65 3.65
CA ASP A 137 24.62 -12.01 4.00
C ASP A 137 25.34 -10.79 4.58
N PHE A 138 26.04 -10.95 5.66
CA PHE A 138 26.81 -9.88 6.30
C PHE A 138 28.17 -10.38 6.79
N LEU A 139 29.12 -9.44 6.89
CA LEU A 139 30.45 -9.69 7.39
C LEU A 139 30.56 -9.23 8.85
N THR A 140 31.18 -10.04 9.67
CA THR A 140 31.61 -9.66 11.02
C THR A 140 33.12 -9.61 11.05
N VAL A 141 33.67 -8.58 11.71
CA VAL A 141 35.09 -8.42 11.92
C VAL A 141 35.37 -8.70 13.39
N ILE A 142 36.26 -9.63 13.65
CA ILE A 142 36.65 -10.04 15.01
C ILE A 142 38.13 -9.75 15.18
N GLU A 143 38.49 -9.05 16.24
CA GLU A 143 39.87 -8.83 16.61
C GLU A 143 40.45 -10.09 17.21
N SER A 144 41.56 -10.59 16.64
CA SER A 144 42.27 -11.80 17.06
C SER A 144 43.75 -11.49 17.20
N GLY A 145 44.18 -11.02 18.37
CA GLY A 145 45.52 -10.52 18.60
C GLY A 145 45.84 -9.26 17.77
N ASP A 146 46.86 -9.30 16.94
CA ASP A 146 47.27 -8.17 16.07
C ASP A 146 46.62 -8.20 14.68
N VAL A 147 45.63 -9.09 14.44
CA VAL A 147 44.98 -9.31 13.14
C VAL A 147 43.46 -9.19 13.28
N PHE A 148 42.81 -8.67 12.24
CA PHE A 148 41.37 -8.64 12.14
C PHE A 148 40.89 -9.77 11.19
N ASP A 149 40.20 -10.74 11.79
CA ASP A 149 39.58 -11.83 11.02
C ASP A 149 38.21 -11.42 10.50
N ILE A 150 37.89 -11.84 9.27
CA ILE A 150 36.62 -11.57 8.62
C ILE A 150 35.81 -12.86 8.56
N HIS A 151 34.63 -12.82 9.15
CA HIS A 151 33.67 -13.93 9.13
C HIS A 151 32.42 -13.56 8.35
N HIS A 152 31.89 -14.54 7.62
CA HIS A 152 30.59 -14.45 6.94
C HIS A 152 29.49 -15.02 7.83
N ALA A 153 28.35 -14.34 7.88
CA ALA A 153 27.13 -14.83 8.51
C ALA A 153 25.91 -14.47 7.67
N THR A 154 24.89 -15.32 7.76
CA THR A 154 23.60 -15.10 7.07
C THR A 154 22.53 -14.92 8.12
N GLY A 155 21.70 -13.89 7.98
CA GLY A 155 20.68 -13.56 8.97
C GLY A 155 19.48 -12.83 8.40
N ILE A 156 18.51 -12.57 9.26
CA ILE A 156 17.32 -11.79 8.92
C ILE A 156 17.61 -10.33 9.24
N ASN A 157 17.32 -9.45 8.27
CA ASN A 157 17.43 -8.01 8.48
C ASN A 157 16.11 -7.47 9.07
N PRO A 158 16.08 -7.09 10.35
CA PRO A 158 14.84 -6.65 11.00
C PRO A 158 14.33 -5.29 10.49
N ARG A 159 15.12 -4.57 9.69
CA ARG A 159 14.71 -3.30 9.06
C ARG A 159 13.92 -3.51 7.77
N LEU A 160 13.94 -4.74 7.23
CA LEU A 160 13.22 -5.11 6.03
C LEU A 160 12.05 -6.03 6.42
N ILE A 161 10.84 -5.56 6.18
CA ILE A 161 9.64 -6.37 6.37
C ILE A 161 9.25 -6.92 5.00
N ASP A 162 9.38 -8.24 4.80
CA ASP A 162 8.89 -8.87 3.57
C ASP A 162 7.36 -8.89 3.58
N LYS A 163 6.78 -9.51 4.60
CA LYS A 163 5.35 -9.52 4.88
C LYS A 163 5.10 -9.25 6.37
N GLY A 164 4.17 -8.37 6.65
CA GLY A 164 3.84 -8.00 8.03
C GLY A 164 2.38 -7.69 8.23
N ALA A 165 1.88 -7.98 9.43
CA ALA A 165 0.59 -7.55 9.92
C ALA A 165 0.70 -7.11 11.38
N LEU A 166 0.04 -6.03 11.76
CA LEU A 166 -0.08 -5.57 13.14
C LEU A 166 -1.57 -5.49 13.50
N ILE A 167 -2.02 -6.44 14.29
CA ILE A 167 -3.42 -6.66 14.67
C ILE A 167 -3.67 -6.00 16.01
N LEU A 168 -4.52 -4.99 16.03
CA LEU A 168 -4.83 -4.26 17.26
C LEU A 168 -5.74 -5.07 18.19
N GLU A 169 -5.60 -4.85 19.49
CA GLU A 169 -6.45 -5.46 20.53
C GLU A 169 -7.94 -5.19 20.33
N HIS A 170 -8.29 -4.04 19.77
CA HIS A 170 -9.68 -3.65 19.56
C HIS A 170 -10.00 -3.41 18.08
N GLY A 171 -11.23 -3.81 17.70
CA GLY A 171 -11.78 -3.58 16.38
C GLY A 171 -11.19 -4.47 15.27
N PRO A 172 -11.67 -4.30 14.05
CA PRO A 172 -11.26 -5.11 12.91
C PRO A 172 -10.07 -4.53 12.14
N ILE A 173 -9.48 -3.43 12.61
CA ILE A 173 -8.38 -2.75 11.90
C ILE A 173 -7.07 -3.50 12.09
N VAL A 174 -6.35 -3.66 10.99
CA VAL A 174 -5.01 -4.24 10.94
C VAL A 174 -4.12 -3.36 10.05
N TYR A 175 -2.88 -3.13 10.47
CA TYR A 175 -1.87 -2.56 9.57
C TYR A 175 -1.19 -3.71 8.87
N ALA A 176 -1.00 -3.62 7.56
CA ALA A 176 -0.35 -4.68 6.81
C ALA A 176 0.62 -4.14 5.76
N VAL A 177 1.70 -4.87 5.56
CA VAL A 177 2.75 -4.60 4.58
C VAL A 177 3.05 -5.88 3.81
N ASP A 178 3.10 -5.78 2.49
CA ASP A 178 3.68 -6.78 1.59
C ASP A 178 4.57 -6.03 0.59
N ARG A 179 5.87 -6.24 0.66
CA ARG A 179 6.83 -5.54 -0.21
C ARG A 179 7.01 -6.19 -1.57
N GLN A 180 6.73 -7.46 -1.69
CA GLN A 180 6.95 -8.20 -2.94
C GLN A 180 5.84 -8.01 -3.99
N GLY A 181 4.81 -7.21 -3.69
CA GLY A 181 3.77 -6.69 -4.59
C GLY A 181 3.01 -7.69 -5.49
N GLN A 182 3.72 -8.60 -6.15
CA GLN A 182 3.12 -9.63 -6.99
C GLN A 182 2.42 -10.76 -6.23
N GLN A 183 2.64 -10.86 -4.92
CA GLN A 183 2.02 -11.83 -4.01
C GLN A 183 1.09 -11.16 -2.98
N ALA A 184 0.72 -9.90 -3.21
CA ALA A 184 -0.15 -9.16 -2.30
C ALA A 184 -1.47 -9.89 -2.05
N LYS A 185 -2.02 -10.57 -3.09
CA LYS A 185 -3.22 -11.42 -2.97
C LYS A 185 -3.05 -12.48 -1.89
N PHE A 186 -1.95 -13.23 -1.90
CA PHE A 186 -1.71 -14.28 -0.91
C PHE A 186 -1.73 -13.76 0.53
N TRP A 187 -0.97 -12.67 0.82
CA TRP A 187 -0.85 -12.15 2.18
C TRP A 187 -2.10 -11.44 2.67
N LEU A 188 -2.68 -10.59 1.82
CA LEU A 188 -3.82 -9.75 2.17
C LEU A 188 -5.16 -10.46 1.99
N GLU A 189 -5.35 -11.15 0.85
CA GLU A 189 -6.65 -11.74 0.50
C GLU A 189 -6.79 -13.16 1.05
N ASP A 190 -5.78 -14.04 0.87
CA ASP A 190 -5.92 -15.44 1.27
C ASP A 190 -5.62 -15.66 2.76
N PHE A 191 -4.54 -15.05 3.29
CA PHE A 191 -4.10 -15.27 4.66
C PHE A 191 -4.81 -14.35 5.64
N LEU A 192 -4.73 -13.03 5.46
CA LEU A 192 -5.36 -12.08 6.38
C LEU A 192 -6.86 -11.91 6.12
N GLN A 193 -7.31 -12.11 4.89
CA GLN A 193 -8.66 -11.78 4.43
C GLN A 193 -9.02 -10.36 4.86
N ALA A 194 -8.20 -9.40 4.42
CA ALA A 194 -8.32 -8.01 4.82
C ALA A 194 -8.39 -7.09 3.59
N MET A 195 -9.35 -6.18 3.62
CA MET A 195 -9.56 -5.17 2.59
C MET A 195 -8.93 -3.86 3.01
N ARG A 196 -8.37 -3.13 2.05
CA ARG A 196 -7.77 -1.84 2.33
C ARG A 196 -8.82 -0.81 2.78
N VAL A 197 -8.52 -0.12 3.88
CA VAL A 197 -9.32 1.03 4.32
C VAL A 197 -8.83 2.27 3.57
N PRO A 198 -9.68 2.90 2.73
CA PRO A 198 -9.29 4.10 2.00
C PRO A 198 -9.05 5.28 2.97
N ASP A 199 -8.02 6.04 2.70
CA ASP A 199 -7.75 7.33 3.32
C ASP A 199 -7.72 8.44 2.25
N ALA A 200 -7.74 9.70 2.65
CA ALA A 200 -7.79 10.83 1.71
C ALA A 200 -6.62 10.82 0.70
N VAL A 201 -5.43 10.34 1.10
CA VAL A 201 -4.25 10.30 0.24
C VAL A 201 -4.35 9.17 -0.79
N SER A 202 -4.72 7.96 -0.34
CA SER A 202 -4.89 6.81 -1.23
C SER A 202 -6.08 7.00 -2.17
N SER A 203 -7.20 7.54 -1.67
CA SER A 203 -8.38 7.86 -2.47
C SER A 203 -8.09 8.92 -3.55
N SER A 204 -7.35 9.98 -3.20
CA SER A 204 -6.91 10.98 -4.19
C SER A 204 -5.94 10.38 -5.22
N ARG A 205 -5.10 9.41 -4.83
CA ARG A 205 -4.21 8.70 -5.77
C ARG A 205 -5.00 7.84 -6.74
N MET A 206 -5.93 7.05 -6.24
CA MET A 206 -6.79 6.21 -7.05
C MET A 206 -7.58 7.05 -8.06
N MET A 207 -8.25 8.12 -7.61
CA MET A 207 -8.99 9.02 -8.48
C MET A 207 -8.10 9.67 -9.55
N ALA A 208 -6.89 10.13 -9.18
CA ALA A 208 -5.95 10.71 -10.14
C ALA A 208 -5.43 9.68 -11.16
N SER A 209 -5.28 8.41 -10.76
CA SER A 209 -4.92 7.31 -11.67
C SER A 209 -6.03 7.07 -12.70
N ALA A 210 -7.29 6.99 -12.28
CA ALA A 210 -8.43 6.86 -13.19
C ALA A 210 -8.52 8.06 -14.17
N VAL A 211 -8.38 9.27 -13.67
CA VAL A 211 -8.38 10.48 -14.51
C VAL A 211 -7.21 10.50 -15.50
N GLN A 212 -6.04 10.01 -15.10
CA GLN A 212 -4.88 9.88 -16.00
C GLN A 212 -5.15 8.87 -17.13
N GLN A 213 -5.71 7.72 -16.81
CA GLN A 213 -6.09 6.71 -17.80
C GLN A 213 -7.10 7.31 -18.79
N LEU A 214 -8.17 7.96 -18.30
CA LEU A 214 -9.18 8.62 -19.14
C LEU A 214 -8.59 9.72 -20.02
N SER A 215 -7.64 10.51 -19.51
CA SER A 215 -6.93 11.49 -20.31
C SER A 215 -6.14 10.84 -21.46
N GLY A 216 -5.62 9.63 -21.26
CA GLY A 216 -4.93 8.86 -22.30
C GLY A 216 -5.84 8.34 -23.42
N GLU A 217 -7.13 8.15 -23.13
CA GLU A 217 -8.15 7.74 -24.13
C GLU A 217 -8.59 8.89 -25.04
N ILE A 218 -8.29 10.14 -24.68
CA ILE A 218 -8.64 11.32 -25.48
C ILE A 218 -7.51 11.57 -26.49
N GLU A 219 -7.78 11.36 -27.77
CA GLU A 219 -6.77 11.50 -28.84
C GLU A 219 -6.36 12.95 -29.10
N ASP A 220 -7.32 13.90 -29.05
CA ASP A 220 -7.04 15.31 -29.29
C ASP A 220 -6.38 15.98 -28.07
N PRO A 221 -5.14 16.50 -28.19
CA PRO A 221 -4.43 17.16 -27.10
C PRO A 221 -5.11 18.42 -26.57
N VAL A 222 -5.94 19.08 -27.39
CA VAL A 222 -6.75 20.25 -26.95
C VAL A 222 -7.88 19.76 -26.05
N GLU A 223 -8.56 18.68 -26.43
CA GLU A 223 -9.61 18.06 -25.61
C GLU A 223 -9.04 17.45 -24.32
N GLN A 224 -7.85 16.84 -24.37
CA GLN A 224 -7.13 16.43 -23.14
C GLN A 224 -6.90 17.60 -22.19
N SER A 225 -6.48 18.75 -22.76
CA SER A 225 -6.25 19.96 -21.98
C SER A 225 -7.57 20.55 -21.44
N ASN A 226 -8.65 20.51 -22.20
CA ASN A 226 -9.96 20.93 -21.75
C ASN A 226 -10.50 20.03 -20.63
N PHE A 227 -10.30 18.71 -20.73
CA PHE A 227 -10.66 17.74 -19.68
C PHE A 227 -9.92 18.02 -18.38
N LYS A 228 -8.59 18.23 -18.45
CA LYS A 228 -7.78 18.64 -17.27
C LYS A 228 -8.31 19.93 -16.66
N ASP A 229 -8.57 20.96 -17.50
CA ASP A 229 -9.06 22.25 -17.04
C ASP A 229 -10.41 22.15 -16.34
N ALA A 230 -11.32 21.31 -16.86
CA ALA A 230 -12.60 21.01 -16.22
C ALA A 230 -12.45 20.34 -14.86
N CYS A 231 -11.55 19.36 -14.73
CA CYS A 231 -11.26 18.69 -13.47
C CYS A 231 -10.63 19.64 -12.43
N LEU A 232 -9.72 20.52 -12.86
CA LEU A 232 -9.10 21.50 -11.98
C LEU A 232 -10.09 22.59 -11.56
N THR A 233 -10.97 23.02 -12.46
CA THR A 233 -12.02 23.98 -12.15
C THR A 233 -12.98 23.46 -11.08
N LEU A 234 -13.34 22.17 -11.14
CA LEU A 234 -14.11 21.53 -10.09
C LEU A 234 -13.39 21.63 -8.74
N CYS A 235 -12.08 21.40 -8.72
CA CYS A 235 -11.29 21.46 -7.49
C CYS A 235 -11.13 22.89 -6.93
N ASP A 236 -11.10 23.91 -7.80
CA ASP A 236 -10.94 25.32 -7.37
C ASP A 236 -12.25 25.92 -6.85
N THR A 237 -13.39 25.41 -7.30
CA THR A 237 -14.71 25.93 -6.95
C THR A 237 -15.36 25.26 -5.73
N ALA A 238 -14.76 24.21 -5.21
CA ALA A 238 -15.29 23.40 -4.11
C ALA A 238 -14.25 23.14 -3.02
N GLU A 239 -14.69 23.00 -1.76
CA GLU A 239 -13.82 22.56 -0.67
C GLU A 239 -13.52 21.06 -0.78
N THR A 240 -14.47 20.29 -1.28
CA THR A 240 -14.35 18.84 -1.47
C THR A 240 -14.86 18.44 -2.86
N VAL A 241 -14.28 17.37 -3.39
CA VAL A 241 -14.61 16.79 -4.70
C VAL A 241 -15.00 15.33 -4.51
N SER A 242 -16.12 14.90 -5.09
CA SER A 242 -16.55 13.52 -5.04
C SER A 242 -16.17 12.74 -6.30
N ALA A 243 -16.06 11.40 -6.17
CA ALA A 243 -15.83 10.52 -7.31
C ALA A 243 -16.93 10.64 -8.38
N GLY A 244 -18.20 10.79 -7.96
CA GLY A 244 -19.33 11.00 -8.89
C GLY A 244 -19.21 12.28 -9.70
N GLN A 245 -18.75 13.38 -9.10
CA GLN A 245 -18.52 14.64 -9.80
C GLN A 245 -17.42 14.51 -10.86
N VAL A 246 -16.33 13.81 -10.55
CA VAL A 246 -15.22 13.57 -11.49
C VAL A 246 -15.69 12.68 -12.65
N LYS A 247 -16.43 11.61 -12.36
CA LYS A 247 -17.05 10.76 -13.40
C LYS A 247 -17.96 11.56 -14.33
N SER A 248 -18.83 12.40 -13.78
CA SER A 248 -19.74 13.24 -14.58
C SER A 248 -19.01 14.27 -15.46
N ILE A 249 -17.82 14.73 -15.05
CA ILE A 249 -16.97 15.54 -15.93
C ILE A 249 -16.38 14.68 -17.03
N ALA A 250 -15.83 13.51 -16.68
CA ALA A 250 -15.18 12.61 -17.65
C ALA A 250 -16.14 12.15 -18.76
N GLU A 251 -17.40 11.87 -18.42
CA GLU A 251 -18.46 11.48 -19.38
C GLU A 251 -18.77 12.51 -20.45
N LYS A 252 -18.30 13.76 -20.30
CA LYS A 252 -18.40 14.79 -21.36
C LYS A 252 -17.33 14.65 -22.44
N PHE A 253 -16.27 13.89 -22.18
CA PHE A 253 -15.09 13.74 -23.04
C PHE A 253 -14.91 12.31 -23.55
N VAL A 254 -15.35 11.31 -22.78
CA VAL A 254 -15.21 9.89 -23.10
C VAL A 254 -16.51 9.14 -22.78
N PRO A 255 -16.81 8.00 -23.45
CA PRO A 255 -18.00 7.19 -23.17
C PRO A 255 -18.06 6.70 -21.71
N SER A 256 -19.27 6.65 -21.12
CA SER A 256 -19.51 6.21 -19.73
C SER A 256 -18.93 4.83 -19.42
N GLN A 257 -18.89 3.93 -20.40
CA GLN A 257 -18.29 2.60 -20.23
C GLN A 257 -16.78 2.69 -19.96
N GLN A 258 -16.06 3.54 -20.69
CA GLN A 258 -14.63 3.78 -20.46
C GLN A 258 -14.40 4.46 -19.12
N VAL A 259 -15.28 5.39 -18.71
CA VAL A 259 -15.21 6.02 -17.37
C VAL A 259 -15.33 4.97 -16.28
N SER A 260 -16.33 4.07 -16.36
CA SER A 260 -16.48 2.99 -15.39
C SER A 260 -15.26 2.08 -15.36
N GLN A 261 -14.78 1.63 -16.52
CA GLN A 261 -13.62 0.75 -16.63
C GLN A 261 -12.36 1.38 -16.00
N ALA A 262 -12.06 2.65 -16.27
CA ALA A 262 -10.89 3.32 -15.70
C ALA A 262 -10.95 3.42 -14.17
N PHE A 263 -12.13 3.61 -13.60
CA PHE A 263 -12.31 3.61 -12.15
C PHE A 263 -12.22 2.20 -11.55
N ASP A 264 -12.69 1.17 -12.25
CA ASP A 264 -12.58 -0.23 -11.83
C ASP A 264 -11.12 -0.71 -11.89
N ASP A 265 -10.38 -0.40 -12.95
CA ASP A 265 -8.94 -0.69 -13.07
C ASP A 265 -8.11 0.00 -11.97
N ALA A 266 -8.44 1.27 -11.69
CA ALA A 266 -7.79 2.00 -10.60
C ALA A 266 -8.15 1.42 -9.23
N ALA A 267 -9.37 0.92 -9.04
CA ALA A 267 -9.81 0.26 -7.82
C ALA A 267 -9.07 -1.06 -7.62
N GLU A 268 -8.94 -1.89 -8.66
CA GLU A 268 -8.17 -3.14 -8.62
C GLU A 268 -6.70 -2.86 -8.28
N SER A 269 -6.08 -1.86 -8.92
CA SER A 269 -4.69 -1.47 -8.65
C SER A 269 -4.46 -0.96 -7.22
N CYS A 270 -5.45 -0.30 -6.62
CA CYS A 270 -5.35 0.28 -5.28
C CYS A 270 -5.84 -0.66 -4.17
N GLY A 271 -6.56 -1.73 -4.51
CA GLY A 271 -7.14 -2.69 -3.58
C GLY A 271 -8.38 -2.17 -2.83
N PHE A 272 -9.07 -1.15 -3.36
CA PHE A 272 -10.34 -0.63 -2.85
C PHE A 272 -11.07 0.18 -3.92
N ALA A 273 -12.40 0.21 -3.86
CA ALA A 273 -13.23 1.05 -4.71
C ALA A 273 -13.61 2.37 -3.98
N LEU A 274 -13.89 3.42 -4.75
CA LEU A 274 -14.50 4.65 -4.26
C LEU A 274 -15.99 4.65 -4.58
N ASP A 275 -16.80 4.86 -3.54
CA ASP A 275 -18.20 5.21 -3.73
C ASP A 275 -18.32 6.58 -4.42
N ASN A 276 -19.34 6.76 -5.26
CA ASN A 276 -19.61 8.04 -5.93
C ASN A 276 -19.77 9.21 -4.95
N ALA A 277 -20.25 8.94 -3.72
CA ALA A 277 -20.36 9.92 -2.64
C ALA A 277 -19.06 10.18 -1.88
N THR A 278 -18.00 9.37 -2.09
CA THR A 278 -16.71 9.56 -1.39
C THR A 278 -16.14 10.93 -1.71
N SER A 279 -16.03 11.77 -0.70
CA SER A 279 -15.62 13.18 -0.80
C SER A 279 -14.18 13.36 -0.35
N LEU A 280 -13.38 14.06 -1.16
CA LEU A 280 -11.94 14.28 -0.95
C LEU A 280 -11.64 15.77 -0.88
N PRO A 281 -10.63 16.20 -0.09
CA PRO A 281 -10.20 17.59 -0.08
C PRO A 281 -9.76 18.05 -1.47
N ALA A 282 -10.43 19.09 -2.00
CA ALA A 282 -10.24 19.58 -3.37
C ALA A 282 -8.80 20.04 -3.62
N GLN A 283 -8.19 20.78 -2.67
CA GLN A 283 -6.81 21.26 -2.79
C GLN A 283 -5.79 20.12 -2.95
N GLY A 284 -5.97 19.02 -2.21
CA GLY A 284 -5.10 17.84 -2.33
C GLY A 284 -5.24 17.15 -3.69
N MET A 285 -6.47 17.11 -4.20
CA MET A 285 -6.78 16.56 -5.52
C MET A 285 -6.23 17.44 -6.64
N ALA A 286 -6.41 18.74 -6.59
CA ALA A 286 -5.88 19.70 -7.58
C ALA A 286 -4.37 19.54 -7.77
N LYS A 287 -3.59 19.63 -6.69
CA LYS A 287 -2.13 19.45 -6.73
C LYS A 287 -1.69 18.12 -7.37
N ARG A 288 -2.47 17.08 -7.16
CA ARG A 288 -2.18 15.76 -7.73
C ARG A 288 -2.49 15.72 -9.22
N LEU A 289 -3.66 16.22 -9.63
CA LEU A 289 -4.06 16.30 -11.04
C LEU A 289 -3.11 17.16 -11.86
N GLU A 290 -2.70 18.31 -11.36
CA GLU A 290 -1.72 19.20 -12.02
C GLU A 290 -0.43 18.44 -12.38
N ARG A 291 0.07 17.65 -11.44
CA ARG A 291 1.29 16.86 -11.64
C ARG A 291 1.08 15.67 -12.57
N THR A 292 -0.07 15.00 -12.45
CA THR A 292 -0.38 13.78 -13.21
C THR A 292 -0.74 14.09 -14.66
N LEU A 293 -1.48 15.18 -14.91
CA LEU A 293 -1.97 15.58 -16.23
C LEU A 293 -1.12 16.73 -16.82
N SER A 294 0.19 16.65 -16.77
CA SER A 294 1.07 17.71 -17.27
C SER A 294 1.59 17.45 -18.69
N LYS A 295 1.51 16.22 -19.20
CA LYS A 295 2.09 15.80 -20.48
C LYS A 295 1.00 15.64 -21.56
N TYR A 296 1.22 16.24 -22.71
CA TYR A 296 0.34 16.17 -23.88
C TYR A 296 1.11 15.71 -25.11
N GLY A 297 0.59 14.73 -25.82
CA GLY A 297 1.10 14.32 -27.13
C GLY A 297 0.59 15.30 -28.20
N VAL A 298 1.49 16.02 -28.85
CA VAL A 298 1.12 17.04 -29.85
C VAL A 298 1.30 16.57 -31.31
N GLY A 299 1.42 15.26 -31.50
CA GLY A 299 1.63 14.63 -32.79
C GLY A 299 3.10 14.37 -33.10
N HIS A 300 3.36 13.60 -34.18
CA HIS A 300 4.70 13.28 -34.67
C HIS A 300 5.69 12.75 -33.63
N GLY A 301 5.20 12.07 -32.56
CA GLY A 301 6.02 11.57 -31.46
C GLY A 301 6.50 12.65 -30.47
N VAL A 302 6.09 13.91 -30.66
CA VAL A 302 6.44 15.03 -29.77
C VAL A 302 5.45 15.12 -28.62
N SER A 303 5.96 15.37 -27.42
CA SER A 303 5.16 15.63 -26.23
C SER A 303 5.56 16.94 -25.58
N VAL A 304 4.59 17.70 -25.08
CA VAL A 304 4.79 18.96 -24.39
C VAL A 304 4.38 18.81 -22.93
N LEU A 305 5.20 19.32 -22.03
CA LEU A 305 4.89 19.43 -20.61
C LEU A 305 4.35 20.83 -20.31
N LEU A 306 3.11 20.92 -19.85
CA LEU A 306 2.47 22.16 -19.46
C LEU A 306 2.23 22.21 -17.96
N PRO A 307 2.62 23.26 -17.25
CA PRO A 307 2.30 23.43 -15.83
C PRO A 307 0.80 23.61 -15.60
N GLY A 308 0.35 23.43 -14.35
CA GLY A 308 -1.07 23.43 -13.97
C GLY A 308 -1.88 24.65 -14.35
N GLY A 309 -1.24 25.82 -14.36
CA GLY A 309 -1.89 27.10 -14.72
C GLY A 309 -1.96 27.41 -16.22
N ILE A 310 -1.69 26.43 -17.09
CA ILE A 310 -1.69 26.64 -18.56
C ILE A 310 -2.57 25.61 -19.24
N THR A 311 -3.46 26.07 -20.11
CA THR A 311 -4.35 25.27 -20.95
C THR A 311 -3.91 25.36 -22.41
N LEU A 312 -3.84 24.23 -23.11
CA LEU A 312 -3.60 24.16 -24.54
C LEU A 312 -4.89 24.48 -25.31
N LYS A 313 -4.87 25.44 -26.20
CA LYS A 313 -6.06 25.87 -26.98
C LYS A 313 -6.00 25.53 -28.44
N ASN A 314 -4.82 25.33 -29.00
CA ASN A 314 -4.66 24.87 -30.37
C ASN A 314 -3.26 24.28 -30.55
N VAL A 315 -3.18 23.28 -31.44
CA VAL A 315 -1.94 22.68 -31.93
C VAL A 315 -2.01 22.69 -33.46
N GLN A 316 -1.01 23.25 -34.10
CA GLN A 316 -0.84 23.22 -35.55
C GLN A 316 0.54 22.66 -35.86
N SER A 317 0.60 21.72 -36.79
CA SER A 317 1.86 21.19 -37.30
C SER A 317 1.94 21.53 -38.79
N SER A 318 3.10 21.94 -39.24
CA SER A 318 3.43 22.07 -40.67
C SER A 318 4.76 21.41 -40.94
N ASP A 319 4.79 20.60 -42.01
CA ASP A 319 6.00 19.97 -42.56
C ASP A 319 6.33 20.76 -43.81
N ASP A 320 7.57 21.23 -43.93
CA ASP A 320 8.03 22.02 -45.10
C ASP A 320 8.48 21.16 -46.29
N GLY A 321 8.46 19.83 -46.16
CA GLY A 321 8.87 18.87 -47.18
C GLY A 321 10.39 18.62 -47.23
N ASP A 322 11.19 19.40 -46.50
CA ASP A 322 12.64 19.22 -46.37
C ASP A 322 13.01 18.44 -45.10
N GLY A 323 12.00 18.01 -44.32
CA GLY A 323 12.14 17.22 -43.09
C GLY A 323 12.07 18.03 -41.83
N ASP A 324 11.87 19.33 -41.93
CA ASP A 324 11.65 20.21 -40.76
C ASP A 324 10.19 20.24 -40.36
N LEU A 325 9.91 19.97 -39.08
CA LEU A 325 8.59 20.00 -38.48
C LEU A 325 8.43 21.25 -37.63
N THR A 326 7.50 22.12 -38.01
CA THR A 326 7.12 23.27 -37.19
C THR A 326 5.85 22.98 -36.40
N LEU A 327 5.92 23.14 -35.07
CA LEU A 327 4.80 23.01 -34.14
C LEU A 327 4.45 24.39 -33.57
N THR A 328 3.21 24.84 -33.79
CA THR A 328 2.69 26.08 -33.23
C THR A 328 1.66 25.78 -32.17
N LEU A 329 1.88 26.21 -30.94
CA LEU A 329 0.99 25.99 -29.80
C LEU A 329 0.35 27.29 -29.38
N LYS A 330 -0.99 27.32 -29.30
CA LYS A 330 -1.72 28.42 -28.68
C LYS A 330 -2.07 28.05 -27.26
N LEU A 331 -1.52 28.79 -26.32
CA LEU A 331 -1.68 28.55 -24.88
C LEU A 331 -2.51 29.67 -24.26
N ARG A 332 -3.29 29.31 -23.22
CA ARG A 332 -4.02 30.28 -22.39
C ARG A 332 -3.56 30.08 -20.93
N ARG A 333 -3.29 31.18 -20.24
CA ARG A 333 -3.14 31.15 -18.78
C ARG A 333 -4.53 30.92 -18.17
N ARG A 334 -4.61 30.08 -17.18
CA ARG A 334 -5.80 29.88 -16.38
C ARG A 334 -5.89 31.02 -15.39
N ASP A 335 -7.04 31.69 -15.39
CA ASP A 335 -7.32 32.70 -14.37
C ASP A 335 -7.56 31.94 -13.06
N LEU A 336 -6.62 32.04 -12.13
CA LEU A 336 -6.82 31.54 -10.78
C LEU A 336 -7.83 32.47 -10.11
N PRO A 337 -8.86 31.94 -9.41
CA PRO A 337 -9.69 32.78 -8.56
C PRO A 337 -8.78 33.48 -7.53
N ALA A 338 -9.05 34.76 -7.32
CA ALA A 338 -8.31 35.65 -6.42
C ALA A 338 -8.45 35.22 -4.94
#